data_827177d85ac6c8c47495667663a430a2
#
_entry.id   827177d85ac6c8c47495667663a430a2
#
_cell.length_a   1.000
_cell.length_b   1.000
_cell.length_c   1.000
_cell.angle_alpha   90.00
_cell.angle_beta   90.00
_cell.angle_gamma   90.00
#
_symmetry.space_group_name_H-M   'P 1'
#
loop_
_entity.id
_entity.type
_entity.pdbx_description
1 polymer ?
#
loop_
_entity_poly.entity_id
_entity_poly.type
_entity_poly.pdbx_seq_one_letter_code
_entity_poly.pdbx_strand_id
1 'polypeptide(L)'
;AHKTDKSSNYSIEHINIDNDYYVHKESIEFIKHFTSKVTARDERDIYSIHFRVTWFPDEIVEIVPLSRNVQSIEESAIPDTNRNYNIIFNEPIANGQLVEYAIKVTCSNNHHHFQNFFSTQVIVPIQNLHIHLHLDDGLRPEYYSTQVLSDSLNNEETEEPIKHDYFCPSHWHIIKPKLHFEYKLFW
;
A
#
# COMPACT_ATOMS: atom_id res chain seq x y z
N ALA A 1 -1.48 3.64 -31.63
CA ALA A 1 -0.12 3.53 -31.11
C ALA A 1 -0.20 3.31 -29.60
N HIS A 2 -0.03 2.08 -29.16
CA HIS A 2 0.11 1.75 -27.73
C HIS A 2 1.37 2.45 -27.23
N LYS A 3 1.19 3.48 -26.39
CA LYS A 3 2.28 3.97 -25.56
C LYS A 3 2.56 2.85 -24.54
N THR A 4 3.54 2.07 -24.86
CA THR A 4 4.18 1.16 -23.92
C THR A 4 4.51 1.94 -22.66
N ASP A 5 4.02 1.46 -21.55
CA ASP A 5 4.44 1.81 -20.19
C ASP A 5 5.96 1.98 -20.22
N LYS A 6 6.45 3.17 -19.88
CA LYS A 6 7.89 3.34 -19.68
C LYS A 6 8.26 2.42 -18.56
N SER A 7 8.77 1.24 -18.89
CA SER A 7 9.32 0.31 -17.90
C SER A 7 10.22 1.14 -16.98
N SER A 8 9.92 1.12 -15.69
CA SER A 8 10.73 1.78 -14.69
C SER A 8 12.19 1.35 -14.89
N ASN A 9 13.12 2.28 -14.84
CA ASN A 9 14.56 2.01 -14.99
C ASN A 9 15.17 1.26 -13.80
N TYR A 10 14.34 0.74 -12.91
CA TYR A 10 14.72 -0.01 -11.72
C TYR A 10 13.78 -1.19 -11.46
N SER A 11 14.26 -2.11 -10.64
CA SER A 11 13.43 -3.11 -9.94
C SER A 11 13.45 -2.81 -8.44
N ILE A 12 12.38 -3.16 -7.75
CA ILE A 12 12.22 -2.94 -6.31
C ILE A 12 11.79 -4.23 -5.63
N GLU A 13 12.33 -4.47 -4.45
CA GLU A 13 11.88 -5.47 -3.50
C GLU A 13 11.67 -4.79 -2.14
N HIS A 14 10.50 -4.96 -1.58
CA HIS A 14 10.25 -4.49 -0.22
C HIS A 14 10.68 -5.55 0.79
N ILE A 15 11.69 -5.22 1.59
CA ILE A 15 12.14 -6.10 2.67
C ILE A 15 11.13 -6.09 3.80
N ASN A 16 10.57 -4.92 4.09
CA ASN A 16 9.52 -4.76 5.08
C ASN A 16 8.55 -3.65 4.69
N ILE A 17 7.27 -3.91 4.86
CA ILE A 17 6.20 -2.90 4.80
C ILE A 17 5.40 -3.01 6.08
N ASP A 18 5.40 -1.93 6.88
CA ASP A 18 4.50 -1.77 8.02
C ASP A 18 3.38 -0.82 7.64
N ASN A 19 2.14 -1.33 7.67
CA ASN A 19 0.95 -0.53 7.45
C ASN A 19 0.18 -0.40 8.75
N ASP A 20 -0.01 0.84 9.20
CA ASP A 20 -0.93 1.20 10.26
C ASP A 20 -2.18 1.85 9.66
N TYR A 21 -3.33 1.18 9.79
CA TYR A 21 -4.62 1.67 9.34
C TYR A 21 -5.42 2.22 10.50
N TYR A 22 -5.72 3.50 10.44
CA TYR A 22 -6.53 4.21 11.41
C TYR A 22 -7.90 4.51 10.79
N VAL A 23 -8.92 3.82 11.24
CA VAL A 23 -10.29 3.98 10.73
C VAL A 23 -11.07 4.89 11.66
N HIS A 24 -11.47 6.04 11.14
CA HIS A 24 -12.30 7.02 11.81
C HIS A 24 -13.71 7.01 11.19
N LYS A 25 -14.63 7.71 11.81
CA LYS A 25 -16.03 7.76 11.35
C LYS A 25 -16.18 8.26 9.91
N GLU A 26 -15.39 9.26 9.51
CA GLU A 26 -15.50 9.94 8.22
C GLU A 26 -14.20 9.93 7.40
N SER A 27 -13.16 9.30 7.91
CA SER A 27 -11.86 9.25 7.26
C SER A 27 -11.10 7.98 7.58
N ILE A 28 -10.20 7.61 6.70
CA ILE A 28 -9.19 6.58 6.92
C ILE A 28 -7.83 7.22 6.75
N GLU A 29 -6.96 7.01 7.73
CA GLU A 29 -5.55 7.35 7.62
C GLU A 29 -4.73 6.08 7.61
N PHE A 30 -3.75 6.01 6.75
CA PHE A 30 -2.77 4.93 6.84
C PHE A 30 -1.35 5.46 6.74
N ILE A 31 -0.53 4.93 7.62
CA ILE A 31 0.89 5.21 7.68
C ILE A 31 1.62 3.98 7.16
N LYS A 32 2.42 4.17 6.12
CA LYS A 32 3.23 3.11 5.52
C LYS A 32 4.70 3.39 5.76
N HIS A 33 5.37 2.45 6.43
CA HIS A 33 6.81 2.43 6.57
C HIS A 33 7.39 1.36 5.65
N PHE A 34 8.31 1.77 4.79
CA PHE A 34 8.96 0.90 3.83
C PHE A 34 10.44 0.74 4.15
N THR A 35 10.93 -0.47 4.05
CA THR A 35 12.34 -0.79 3.89
C THR A 35 12.47 -1.50 2.55
N SER A 36 13.11 -0.87 1.57
CA SER A 36 13.13 -1.34 0.19
C SER A 36 14.54 -1.44 -0.34
N LYS A 37 14.78 -2.47 -1.14
CA LYS A 37 16.00 -2.61 -1.94
C LYS A 37 15.67 -2.24 -3.37
N VAL A 38 16.37 -1.24 -3.91
CA VAL A 38 16.18 -0.75 -5.27
C VAL A 38 17.42 -1.08 -6.09
N THR A 39 17.20 -1.71 -7.25
CA THR A 39 18.27 -2.09 -8.16
C THR A 39 18.05 -1.40 -9.50
N ALA A 40 19.01 -0.55 -9.90
CA ALA A 40 18.97 0.10 -11.20
C ALA A 40 19.14 -0.92 -12.33
N ARG A 41 18.38 -0.75 -13.40
CA ARG A 41 18.52 -1.56 -14.63
C ARG A 41 19.55 -0.99 -15.59
N ASP A 42 19.88 0.27 -15.40
CA ASP A 42 20.92 0.99 -16.12
C ASP A 42 21.81 1.76 -15.14
N GLU A 43 22.82 2.47 -15.62
CA GLU A 43 23.77 3.22 -14.79
C GLU A 43 23.21 4.56 -14.27
N ARG A 44 21.92 4.85 -14.48
CA ARG A 44 21.33 6.11 -14.03
C ARG A 44 20.99 6.07 -12.55
N ASP A 45 21.16 7.20 -11.91
CA ASP A 45 20.71 7.42 -10.55
C ASP A 45 19.20 7.32 -10.42
N ILE A 46 18.72 6.76 -9.31
CA ILE A 46 17.30 6.60 -9.00
C ILE A 46 16.94 7.66 -7.97
N TYR A 47 16.07 8.59 -8.36
CA TYR A 47 15.61 9.69 -7.49
C TYR A 47 14.16 9.50 -7.01
N SER A 48 13.43 8.57 -7.60
CA SER A 48 12.03 8.36 -7.26
C SER A 48 11.62 6.90 -7.27
N ILE A 49 10.63 6.58 -6.42
CA ILE A 49 9.96 5.29 -6.38
C ILE A 49 8.48 5.52 -6.70
N HIS A 50 7.95 4.69 -7.57
CA HIS A 50 6.55 4.71 -7.93
C HIS A 50 5.69 4.11 -6.82
N PHE A 51 4.57 4.79 -6.51
CA PHE A 51 3.57 4.34 -5.55
C PHE A 51 2.20 4.42 -6.20
N ARG A 52 1.44 3.34 -6.12
CA ARG A 52 0.13 3.23 -6.73
C ARG A 52 -0.92 2.96 -5.67
N VAL A 53 -2.05 3.64 -5.79
CA VAL A 53 -3.21 3.46 -4.93
C VAL A 53 -4.48 3.38 -5.76
N THR A 54 -5.36 2.44 -5.42
CA THR A 54 -6.69 2.33 -6.03
C THR A 54 -7.69 3.05 -5.15
N TRP A 55 -8.47 3.97 -5.74
CA TRP A 55 -9.46 4.78 -5.05
C TRP A 55 -10.78 4.81 -5.78
N PHE A 56 -11.84 5.09 -5.03
CA PHE A 56 -13.11 5.51 -5.63
C PHE A 56 -13.00 6.96 -6.11
N PRO A 57 -13.62 7.31 -7.27
CA PRO A 57 -13.47 8.65 -7.88
C PRO A 57 -13.86 9.82 -6.97
N ASP A 58 -14.75 9.61 -6.02
CA ASP A 58 -15.33 10.66 -5.17
C ASP A 58 -14.54 10.89 -3.87
N GLU A 59 -13.46 10.16 -3.65
CA GLU A 59 -12.64 10.27 -2.45
C GLU A 59 -11.60 11.38 -2.57
N ILE A 60 -11.47 12.16 -1.50
CA ILE A 60 -10.40 13.14 -1.35
C ILE A 60 -9.22 12.42 -0.73
N VAL A 61 -8.09 12.44 -1.43
CA VAL A 61 -6.87 11.78 -1.01
C VAL A 61 -5.77 12.80 -0.84
N GLU A 62 -5.12 12.76 0.32
CA GLU A 62 -3.94 13.54 0.62
C GLU A 62 -2.80 12.60 0.98
N ILE A 63 -1.63 12.77 0.36
CA ILE A 63 -0.42 12.00 0.66
C ILE A 63 0.69 12.95 1.04
N VAL A 64 1.27 12.72 2.22
CA VAL A 64 2.37 13.53 2.74
C VAL A 64 3.56 12.66 3.16
N PRO A 65 4.80 13.13 2.96
CA PRO A 65 5.98 12.45 3.44
C PRO A 65 6.08 12.55 4.96
N LEU A 66 6.51 11.47 5.62
CA LEU A 66 6.82 11.45 7.05
C LEU A 66 8.33 11.37 7.32
N SER A 67 9.09 10.87 6.38
CA SER A 67 10.55 10.73 6.52
C SER A 67 11.28 11.91 5.85
N ARG A 68 12.40 12.31 6.47
CA ARG A 68 13.16 13.50 6.02
C ARG A 68 13.88 13.31 4.68
N ASN A 69 14.13 12.09 4.26
CA ASN A 69 14.77 11.77 2.99
C ASN A 69 13.83 11.87 1.79
N VAL A 70 12.54 12.01 2.02
CA VAL A 70 11.55 12.25 0.96
C VAL A 70 11.37 13.76 0.77
N GLN A 71 11.66 14.25 -0.43
CA GLN A 71 11.54 15.64 -0.80
C GLN A 71 10.08 16.02 -1.08
N SER A 72 9.41 15.22 -1.89
CA SER A 72 8.03 15.46 -2.31
C SER A 72 7.35 14.17 -2.76
N ILE A 73 6.02 14.23 -2.88
CA ILE A 73 5.21 13.18 -3.48
C ILE A 73 4.37 13.84 -4.56
N GLU A 74 4.55 13.40 -5.80
CA GLU A 74 3.91 13.99 -6.97
C GLU A 74 2.96 13.01 -7.62
N GLU A 75 1.74 13.45 -7.92
CA GLU A 75 0.78 12.64 -8.64
C GLU A 75 1.11 12.64 -10.14
N SER A 76 1.15 11.45 -10.74
CA SER A 76 1.29 11.31 -12.19
C SER A 76 -0.02 11.64 -12.90
N ALA A 77 0.04 12.46 -13.95
CA ALA A 77 -1.13 12.91 -14.71
C ALA A 77 -1.72 11.85 -15.68
N ILE A 78 -1.67 10.56 -15.34
CA ILE A 78 -2.26 9.51 -16.15
C ILE A 78 -3.70 9.31 -15.67
N PRO A 79 -4.72 9.63 -16.48
CA PRO A 79 -6.11 9.39 -16.11
C PRO A 79 -6.38 7.88 -16.08
N ASP A 80 -6.47 7.34 -14.89
CA ASP A 80 -6.85 5.96 -14.63
C ASP A 80 -7.64 5.91 -13.32
N THR A 81 -8.38 4.82 -13.11
CA THR A 81 -9.02 4.47 -11.84
C THR A 81 -8.00 4.28 -10.69
N ASN A 82 -6.74 4.13 -11.05
CA ASN A 82 -5.61 4.08 -10.13
C ASN A 82 -4.89 5.42 -10.12
N ARG A 83 -4.69 5.96 -8.94
CA ARG A 83 -3.81 7.11 -8.76
C ARG A 83 -2.38 6.65 -8.61
N ASN A 84 -1.52 7.22 -9.44
CA ASN A 84 -0.10 6.92 -9.47
C ASN A 84 0.68 8.11 -8.93
N TYR A 85 1.58 7.85 -8.03
CA TYR A 85 2.43 8.85 -7.38
C TYR A 85 3.88 8.50 -7.56
N ASN A 86 4.74 9.52 -7.59
CA ASN A 86 6.17 9.36 -7.50
C ASN A 86 6.64 9.92 -6.15
N ILE A 87 7.26 9.07 -5.36
CA ILE A 87 7.92 9.46 -4.12
C ILE A 87 9.33 9.90 -4.49
N ILE A 88 9.61 11.20 -4.36
CA ILE A 88 10.87 11.82 -4.78
C ILE A 88 11.76 11.99 -3.57
N PHE A 89 13.01 11.54 -3.69
CA PHE A 89 14.00 11.57 -2.61
C PHE A 89 14.93 12.78 -2.75
N ASN A 90 15.41 13.29 -1.63
CA ASN A 90 16.40 14.39 -1.59
C ASN A 90 17.72 14.02 -2.25
N GLU A 91 18.14 12.76 -2.07
CA GLU A 91 19.39 12.21 -2.56
C GLU A 91 19.09 10.99 -3.44
N PRO A 92 19.94 10.67 -4.42
CA PRO A 92 19.76 9.48 -5.22
C PRO A 92 19.85 8.22 -4.37
N ILE A 93 19.02 7.24 -4.70
CA ILE A 93 19.03 5.94 -4.05
C ILE A 93 20.21 5.15 -4.60
N ALA A 94 21.08 4.72 -3.71
CA ALA A 94 22.23 3.91 -4.08
C ALA A 94 21.79 2.53 -4.58
N ASN A 95 22.32 2.14 -5.74
CA ASN A 95 21.99 0.86 -6.38
C ASN A 95 22.29 -0.33 -5.46
N GLY A 96 21.28 -1.17 -5.25
CA GLY A 96 21.36 -2.37 -4.43
C GLY A 96 21.41 -2.14 -2.92
N GLN A 97 21.32 -0.89 -2.45
CA GLN A 97 21.23 -0.58 -1.03
C GLN A 97 19.78 -0.51 -0.54
N LEU A 98 19.62 -0.63 0.76
CA LEU A 98 18.33 -0.45 1.42
C LEU A 98 18.03 1.04 1.58
N VAL A 99 16.80 1.40 1.31
CA VAL A 99 16.26 2.72 1.61
C VAL A 99 15.04 2.57 2.52
N GLU A 100 15.00 3.38 3.59
CA GLU A 100 13.86 3.45 4.52
C GLU A 100 13.13 4.77 4.31
N TYR A 101 11.81 4.71 4.19
CA TYR A 101 10.98 5.89 4.06
C TYR A 101 9.57 5.62 4.55
N ALA A 102 8.87 6.69 4.88
CA ALA A 102 7.50 6.62 5.37
C ALA A 102 6.63 7.69 4.74
N ILE A 103 5.38 7.33 4.48
CA ILE A 103 4.33 8.20 3.96
C ILE A 103 3.07 8.07 4.80
N LYS A 104 2.28 9.13 4.83
CA LYS A 104 0.93 9.12 5.39
C LYS A 104 -0.07 9.42 4.29
N VAL A 105 -1.09 8.58 4.18
CA VAL A 105 -2.21 8.76 3.27
C VAL A 105 -3.47 9.00 4.08
N THR A 106 -4.17 10.08 3.78
CA THR A 106 -5.47 10.41 4.38
C THR A 106 -6.53 10.37 3.30
N CYS A 107 -7.59 9.63 3.57
CA CYS A 107 -8.72 9.43 2.68
C CYS A 107 -9.98 9.91 3.38
N SER A 108 -10.69 10.85 2.79
CA SER A 108 -11.96 11.34 3.32
C SER A 108 -13.05 11.26 2.27
N ASN A 109 -14.27 10.93 2.72
CA ASN A 109 -15.44 10.89 1.88
C ASN A 109 -16.62 11.53 2.62
N ASN A 110 -17.14 12.62 2.07
CA ASN A 110 -18.22 13.39 2.69
C ASN A 110 -19.60 12.76 2.50
N HIS A 111 -19.74 11.73 1.66
CA HIS A 111 -21.03 11.21 1.22
C HIS A 111 -21.27 9.74 1.52
N HIS A 112 -20.28 8.96 1.84
CA HIS A 112 -20.39 7.51 2.00
C HIS A 112 -19.60 7.01 3.20
N HIS A 113 -20.15 6.01 3.87
CA HIS A 113 -19.39 5.20 4.81
C HIS A 113 -18.33 4.42 4.04
N PHE A 114 -17.10 4.41 4.55
CA PHE A 114 -16.07 3.53 4.02
C PHE A 114 -16.52 2.09 4.16
N GLN A 115 -16.20 1.27 3.16
CA GLN A 115 -16.42 -0.16 3.27
C GLN A 115 -15.60 -0.71 4.43
N ASN A 116 -16.17 -1.66 5.18
CA ASN A 116 -15.52 -2.26 6.34
C ASN A 116 -14.49 -3.31 5.90
N PHE A 117 -13.67 -2.97 4.95
CA PHE A 117 -12.55 -3.80 4.54
C PHE A 117 -11.42 -2.95 3.96
N PHE A 118 -10.27 -3.58 3.95
CA PHE A 118 -9.06 -3.07 3.36
C PHE A 118 -8.41 -4.17 2.53
N SER A 119 -7.83 -3.82 1.39
CA SER A 119 -7.15 -4.79 0.55
C SER A 119 -5.78 -4.28 0.07
N THR A 120 -4.84 -5.20 -0.03
CA THR A 120 -3.53 -4.97 -0.63
C THR A 120 -3.25 -6.01 -1.70
N GLN A 121 -3.01 -5.57 -2.93
CA GLN A 121 -2.52 -6.41 -4.01
C GLN A 121 -0.99 -6.38 -4.04
N VAL A 122 -0.38 -7.54 -4.08
CA VAL A 122 1.09 -7.69 -4.13
C VAL A 122 1.54 -7.65 -5.59
N ILE A 123 2.08 -6.50 -6.02
CA ILE A 123 2.53 -6.28 -7.41
C ILE A 123 4.06 -6.31 -7.57
N VAL A 124 4.79 -6.24 -6.46
CA VAL A 124 6.25 -6.36 -6.40
C VAL A 124 6.63 -7.31 -5.27
N PRO A 125 7.82 -7.92 -5.29
CA PRO A 125 8.25 -8.81 -4.22
C PRO A 125 8.27 -8.09 -2.87
N ILE A 126 7.70 -8.76 -1.85
CA ILE A 126 7.68 -8.31 -0.47
C ILE A 126 8.16 -9.47 0.41
N GLN A 127 9.07 -9.23 1.33
CA GLN A 127 9.50 -10.26 2.28
C GLN A 127 8.61 -10.30 3.51
N ASN A 128 8.32 -9.14 4.10
CA ASN A 128 7.46 -9.02 5.27
C ASN A 128 6.42 -7.91 5.05
N LEU A 129 5.16 -8.27 5.17
CA LEU A 129 4.03 -7.35 5.13
C LEU A 129 3.31 -7.39 6.48
N HIS A 130 3.27 -6.25 7.17
CA HIS A 130 2.57 -6.08 8.42
C HIS A 130 1.37 -5.17 8.22
N ILE A 131 0.23 -5.56 8.74
CA ILE A 131 -1.00 -4.78 8.74
C ILE A 131 -1.49 -4.65 10.17
N HIS A 132 -1.58 -3.42 10.66
CA HIS A 132 -2.11 -3.08 11.97
C HIS A 132 -3.41 -2.29 11.79
N LEU A 133 -4.49 -2.80 12.35
CA LEU A 133 -5.81 -2.17 12.29
C LEU A 133 -6.11 -1.47 13.60
N HIS A 134 -6.34 -0.16 13.52
CA HIS A 134 -6.72 0.70 14.63
C HIS A 134 -8.11 1.28 14.35
N LEU A 135 -9.10 0.89 15.13
CA LEU A 135 -10.48 1.37 14.99
C LEU A 135 -10.82 2.31 16.14
N ASP A 136 -11.54 3.40 15.82
CA ASP A 136 -12.12 4.27 16.84
C ASP A 136 -13.11 3.50 17.73
N ASP A 137 -13.28 3.94 18.98
CA ASP A 137 -14.04 3.21 19.99
C ASP A 137 -15.47 2.82 19.57
N GLY A 138 -16.15 3.69 18.82
CA GLY A 138 -17.50 3.42 18.29
C GLY A 138 -17.56 2.46 17.10
N LEU A 139 -16.42 2.05 16.55
CA LEU A 139 -16.31 1.22 15.35
C LEU A 139 -15.76 -0.18 15.66
N ARG A 140 -15.41 -0.48 16.91
CA ARG A 140 -14.77 -1.74 17.29
C ARG A 140 -15.72 -2.92 17.13
N PRO A 141 -15.41 -3.90 16.26
CA PRO A 141 -16.17 -5.14 16.16
C PRO A 141 -15.73 -6.12 17.26
N GLU A 142 -16.49 -7.18 17.44
CA GLU A 142 -16.08 -8.30 18.28
C GLU A 142 -14.94 -9.11 17.65
N TYR A 143 -14.87 -9.11 16.33
CA TYR A 143 -13.88 -9.86 15.56
C TYR A 143 -13.51 -9.10 14.26
N TYR A 144 -12.37 -9.45 13.70
CA TYR A 144 -12.01 -9.14 12.32
C TYR A 144 -11.76 -10.43 11.53
N SER A 145 -11.73 -10.37 10.22
CA SER A 145 -11.42 -11.52 9.38
C SER A 145 -10.40 -11.19 8.31
N THR A 146 -9.66 -12.20 7.89
CA THR A 146 -8.63 -12.10 6.84
C THR A 146 -8.95 -13.07 5.71
N GLN A 147 -8.67 -12.65 4.47
CA GLN A 147 -8.88 -13.45 3.28
C GLN A 147 -7.74 -13.25 2.29
N VAL A 148 -7.34 -14.32 1.61
CA VAL A 148 -6.34 -14.28 0.54
C VAL A 148 -7.01 -14.70 -0.77
N LEU A 149 -6.90 -13.86 -1.80
CA LEU A 149 -7.47 -14.09 -3.11
C LEU A 149 -6.35 -14.25 -4.14
N SER A 150 -6.43 -15.29 -4.97
CA SER A 150 -5.52 -15.44 -6.09
C SER A 150 -5.95 -14.55 -7.26
N ASP A 151 -4.98 -13.93 -7.95
CA ASP A 151 -5.21 -13.08 -9.13
C ASP A 151 -5.32 -13.89 -10.44
N SER A 152 -5.57 -15.17 -10.38
CA SER A 152 -5.80 -15.91 -11.61
C SER A 152 -7.17 -15.58 -12.15
N LEU A 153 -7.23 -14.87 -13.27
CA LEU A 153 -8.43 -14.54 -14.04
C LEU A 153 -9.32 -15.77 -14.38
N ASN A 154 -8.89 -16.98 -14.07
CA ASN A 154 -9.57 -18.22 -14.42
C ASN A 154 -9.70 -19.25 -13.29
N ASN A 155 -9.15 -19.04 -12.12
CA ASN A 155 -9.31 -19.93 -10.97
C ASN A 155 -9.54 -19.09 -9.71
N GLU A 156 -10.78 -18.92 -9.34
CA GLU A 156 -11.22 -18.39 -8.07
C GLU A 156 -10.95 -19.40 -6.94
N GLU A 157 -9.70 -19.69 -6.66
CA GLU A 157 -9.35 -20.28 -5.38
C GLU A 157 -9.35 -19.18 -4.33
N THR A 158 -10.55 -18.79 -3.94
CA THR A 158 -10.75 -17.91 -2.79
C THR A 158 -10.66 -18.76 -1.54
N GLU A 159 -9.68 -18.47 -0.68
CA GLU A 159 -9.71 -19.00 0.67
C GLU A 159 -10.92 -18.40 1.42
N GLU A 160 -11.67 -19.21 2.15
CA GLU A 160 -12.72 -18.69 3.02
C GLU A 160 -12.14 -17.74 4.06
N PRO A 161 -12.84 -16.64 4.39
CA PRO A 161 -12.35 -15.71 5.40
C PRO A 161 -12.11 -16.38 6.75
N ILE A 162 -10.94 -16.16 7.32
CA ILE A 162 -10.60 -16.65 8.65
C ILE A 162 -10.97 -15.58 9.68
N LYS A 163 -11.83 -15.96 10.62
CA LYS A 163 -12.29 -15.09 11.70
C LYS A 163 -11.28 -15.05 12.84
N HIS A 164 -11.00 -13.86 13.34
CA HIS A 164 -10.10 -13.63 14.47
C HIS A 164 -10.78 -12.77 15.53
N ASP A 165 -10.49 -13.01 16.81
CA ASP A 165 -10.90 -12.12 17.88
C ASP A 165 -10.24 -10.75 17.71
N TYR A 166 -11.00 -9.68 17.94
CA TYR A 166 -10.47 -8.33 17.82
C TYR A 166 -9.71 -7.92 19.07
N PHE A 167 -8.44 -7.64 18.90
CA PHE A 167 -7.57 -6.99 19.87
C PHE A 167 -7.06 -5.68 19.31
N CYS A 168 -6.97 -4.65 20.08
CA CYS A 168 -6.50 -3.35 19.62
C CYS A 168 -5.03 -3.11 19.97
N PRO A 169 -4.13 -2.88 18.99
CA PRO A 169 -4.36 -3.01 17.55
C PRO A 169 -4.35 -4.47 17.08
N SER A 170 -5.22 -4.78 16.10
CA SER A 170 -5.15 -6.08 15.43
C SER A 170 -3.97 -6.10 14.46
N HIS A 171 -3.18 -7.15 14.49
CA HIS A 171 -1.94 -7.28 13.72
C HIS A 171 -1.95 -8.55 12.88
N TRP A 172 -1.74 -8.37 11.58
CA TRP A 172 -1.57 -9.45 10.63
C TRP A 172 -0.16 -9.36 10.00
N HIS A 173 0.65 -10.37 10.23
CA HIS A 173 1.98 -10.48 9.64
C HIS A 173 1.97 -11.55 8.54
N ILE A 174 2.30 -11.15 7.33
CA ILE A 174 2.36 -12.01 6.17
C ILE A 174 3.82 -12.11 5.71
N ILE A 175 4.38 -13.32 5.81
CA ILE A 175 5.75 -13.61 5.39
C ILE A 175 5.73 -14.02 3.91
N LYS A 176 6.52 -13.34 3.09
CA LYS A 176 6.64 -13.58 1.66
C LYS A 176 5.29 -13.70 0.96
N PRO A 177 4.45 -12.65 1.01
CA PRO A 177 3.16 -12.68 0.33
C PRO A 177 3.37 -13.00 -1.16
N LYS A 178 2.46 -13.79 -1.69
CA LYS A 178 2.56 -14.26 -3.08
C LYS A 178 2.31 -13.11 -4.06
N LEU A 179 3.15 -13.01 -5.06
CA LEU A 179 3.04 -12.02 -6.14
C LEU A 179 1.68 -12.19 -6.87
N HIS A 180 1.04 -11.07 -7.16
CA HIS A 180 -0.28 -10.97 -7.78
C HIS A 180 -1.46 -11.46 -6.93
N PHE A 181 -1.24 -11.85 -5.68
CA PHE A 181 -2.32 -12.16 -4.75
C PHE A 181 -2.81 -10.90 -4.05
N GLU A 182 -4.09 -10.91 -3.67
CA GLU A 182 -4.74 -9.87 -2.90
C GLU A 182 -4.99 -10.35 -1.47
N TYR A 183 -4.60 -9.54 -0.51
CA TYR A 183 -4.76 -9.81 0.92
C TYR A 183 -5.80 -8.83 1.47
N LYS A 184 -6.92 -9.36 1.96
CA LYS A 184 -8.05 -8.59 2.48
C LYS A 184 -8.20 -8.75 3.98
N LEU A 185 -8.49 -7.65 4.65
CA LEU A 185 -8.84 -7.60 6.05
C LEU A 185 -10.20 -6.93 6.19
N PHE A 186 -11.12 -7.59 6.89
CA PHE A 186 -12.49 -7.12 7.12
C PHE A 186 -12.72 -6.88 8.62
N TRP A 187 -13.55 -5.90 8.95
CA TRP A 187 -13.96 -5.63 10.32
C TRP A 187 -15.44 -5.28 10.47
#